data_9a8c2bc7ea2c1770f15770ee44ca8eaf
#
_entry.id   9a8c2bc7ea2c1770f15770ee44ca8eaf
#
_cell.length_a   1.000
_cell.length_b   1.000
_cell.length_c   1.000
_cell.angle_alpha   90.00
_cell.angle_beta   90.00
_cell.angle_gamma   90.00
#
_symmetry.space_group_name_H-M   'P 1'
#
loop_
_entity.id
_entity.type
_entity.pdbx_description
1 polymer ?
#
loop_
_entity_poly.entity_id
_entity_poly.type
_entity_poly.pdbx_seq_one_letter_code
_entity_poly.pdbx_strand_id
1 'polypeptide(L)'
;MADHSALRATLKKTATDFIDCCNKYTVDAVLSLRTDTCKHTHLPSSLGIPTYSKTEYGAFYGQYVGLMSDCSCRIVDEKEMVVDVESRKVVMYTKAKANTPLGEYENEYMWILTMTGDGKMIEDIVEFCDSAKAVELVKKQQAQMNA
;
A
#
# COMPACT_ATOMS: atom_id res chain seq x y z
N MET A 1 33.42 6.96 4.84
CA MET A 1 32.01 6.56 5.11
C MET A 1 31.15 7.00 3.94
N ALA A 2 30.37 6.12 3.42
CA ALA A 2 29.40 6.53 2.39
C ALA A 2 28.41 7.53 3.00
N ASP A 3 28.14 8.63 2.30
CA ASP A 3 27.13 9.59 2.71
C ASP A 3 25.75 8.97 2.49
N HIS A 4 25.18 8.44 3.54
CA HIS A 4 23.84 7.84 3.53
C HIS A 4 22.72 8.89 3.51
N SER A 5 23.01 10.18 3.61
CA SER A 5 21.99 11.22 3.72
C SER A 5 21.18 11.36 2.43
N ALA A 6 21.83 11.32 1.28
CA ALA A 6 21.17 11.41 -0.02
C ALA A 6 20.28 10.19 -0.30
N LEU A 7 20.78 8.99 0.01
CA LEU A 7 19.97 7.77 -0.14
C LEU A 7 18.78 7.76 0.83
N ARG A 8 18.97 8.17 2.08
CA ARG A 8 17.88 8.32 3.05
C ARG A 8 16.78 9.25 2.55
N ALA A 9 17.16 10.41 1.99
CA ALA A 9 16.21 11.36 1.42
C ALA A 9 15.45 10.75 0.22
N THR A 10 16.14 10.01 -0.65
CA THR A 10 15.51 9.33 -1.77
C THR A 10 14.53 8.25 -1.30
N LEU A 11 14.89 7.41 -0.33
CA LEU A 11 14.02 6.38 0.23
C LEU A 11 12.74 7.00 0.81
N LYS A 12 12.86 8.07 1.59
CA LYS A 12 11.70 8.79 2.13
C LYS A 12 10.82 9.36 1.03
N LYS A 13 11.44 9.97 0.01
CA LYS A 13 10.70 10.52 -1.13
C LYS A 13 9.93 9.43 -1.88
N THR A 14 10.56 8.30 -2.17
CA THR A 14 9.90 7.18 -2.87
C THR A 14 8.72 6.64 -2.07
N ALA A 15 8.85 6.53 -0.74
CA ALA A 15 7.74 6.13 0.13
C ALA A 15 6.58 7.13 0.11
N THR A 16 6.86 8.43 0.12
CA THR A 16 5.84 9.48 0.00
C THR A 16 5.17 9.45 -1.38
N ASP A 17 5.97 9.35 -2.44
CA ASP A 17 5.46 9.24 -3.82
C ASP A 17 4.58 7.99 -4.01
N PHE A 18 4.89 6.90 -3.31
CA PHE A 18 4.06 5.69 -3.32
C PHE A 18 2.65 5.97 -2.77
N ILE A 19 2.52 6.70 -1.69
CA ILE A 19 1.21 7.09 -1.14
C ILE A 19 0.50 8.06 -2.07
N ASP A 20 1.21 8.98 -2.71
CA ASP A 20 0.63 9.88 -3.71
C ASP A 20 0.10 9.10 -4.93
N CYS A 21 0.79 8.03 -5.33
CA CYS A 21 0.31 7.13 -6.39
C CYS A 21 -0.96 6.37 -5.96
N CYS A 22 -1.03 5.92 -4.71
CA CYS A 22 -2.25 5.32 -4.16
C CYS A 22 -3.44 6.29 -4.23
N ASN A 23 -3.22 7.57 -3.97
CA ASN A 23 -4.25 8.61 -4.00
C ASN A 23 -4.79 8.92 -5.41
N LYS A 24 -4.08 8.54 -6.46
CA LYS A 24 -4.60 8.64 -7.83
C LYS A 24 -5.65 7.59 -8.15
N TYR A 25 -5.69 6.52 -7.39
CA TYR A 25 -6.66 5.45 -7.45
C TYR A 25 -6.85 4.86 -8.85
N THR A 26 -5.74 4.59 -9.54
CA THR A 26 -5.69 3.90 -10.83
C THR A 26 -4.69 2.76 -10.78
N VAL A 27 -4.92 1.71 -11.59
CA VAL A 27 -3.98 0.57 -11.68
C VAL A 27 -2.59 1.03 -12.12
N ASP A 28 -2.51 1.87 -13.15
CA ASP A 28 -1.24 2.35 -13.67
C ASP A 28 -0.44 3.13 -12.62
N ALA A 29 -1.11 4.02 -11.88
CA ALA A 29 -0.45 4.81 -10.84
C ALA A 29 0.06 3.93 -9.69
N VAL A 30 -0.76 2.99 -9.20
CA VAL A 30 -0.39 2.13 -8.08
C VAL A 30 0.74 1.15 -8.43
N LEU A 31 0.93 0.86 -9.71
CA LEU A 31 2.03 0.00 -10.21
C LEU A 31 3.29 0.77 -10.61
N SER A 32 3.21 2.09 -10.77
CA SER A 32 4.24 2.90 -11.45
C SER A 32 5.62 2.88 -10.78
N LEU A 33 5.68 2.78 -9.45
CA LEU A 33 6.93 2.75 -8.68
C LEU A 33 7.45 1.34 -8.40
N ARG A 34 6.77 0.29 -8.87
CA ARG A 34 7.14 -1.09 -8.62
C ARG A 34 8.09 -1.60 -9.70
N THR A 35 9.12 -2.33 -9.31
CA THR A 35 9.91 -3.11 -10.28
C THR A 35 9.06 -4.24 -10.87
N ASP A 36 9.49 -4.80 -12.00
CA ASP A 36 8.75 -5.90 -12.64
C ASP A 36 8.71 -7.18 -11.78
N THR A 37 9.65 -7.34 -10.87
CA THR A 37 9.73 -8.47 -9.94
C THR A 37 9.17 -8.15 -8.56
N CYS A 38 8.57 -6.98 -8.36
CA CYS A 38 8.01 -6.55 -7.09
C CYS A 38 6.95 -7.52 -6.60
N LYS A 39 7.02 -7.87 -5.32
CA LYS A 39 6.02 -8.68 -4.63
C LYS A 39 5.23 -7.83 -3.65
N HIS A 40 3.96 -8.17 -3.45
CA HIS A 40 3.07 -7.52 -2.50
C HIS A 40 2.42 -8.56 -1.58
N THR A 41 2.73 -8.48 -0.31
CA THR A 41 2.20 -9.37 0.73
C THR A 41 1.23 -8.61 1.61
N HIS A 42 0.04 -9.18 1.81
CA HIS A 42 -0.96 -8.66 2.73
C HIS A 42 -0.90 -9.40 4.07
N LEU A 43 -0.88 -8.65 5.12
CA LEU A 43 -0.93 -9.15 6.50
C LEU A 43 -2.12 -8.53 7.26
N PRO A 44 -2.63 -9.17 8.29
CA PRO A 44 -2.18 -10.46 8.84
C PRO A 44 -2.46 -11.62 7.91
N SER A 45 -1.69 -12.70 8.02
CA SER A 45 -1.81 -13.89 7.17
C SER A 45 -3.17 -14.58 7.26
N SER A 46 -3.91 -14.35 8.35
CA SER A 46 -5.29 -14.84 8.55
C SER A 46 -6.30 -14.30 7.54
N LEU A 47 -5.96 -13.22 6.80
CA LEU A 47 -6.79 -12.74 5.68
C LEU A 47 -6.82 -13.74 4.52
N GLY A 48 -5.86 -14.65 4.42
CA GLY A 48 -5.80 -15.65 3.37
C GLY A 48 -5.51 -15.10 1.98
N ILE A 49 -4.99 -13.87 1.89
CA ILE A 49 -4.63 -13.24 0.61
C ILE A 49 -3.24 -13.73 0.22
N PRO A 50 -3.05 -14.29 -1.00
CA PRO A 50 -1.73 -14.71 -1.44
C PRO A 50 -0.79 -13.53 -1.65
N THR A 51 0.52 -13.79 -1.66
CA THR A 51 1.49 -12.81 -2.11
C THR A 51 1.37 -12.66 -3.63
N TYR A 52 1.20 -11.43 -4.10
CA TYR A 52 1.01 -11.10 -5.50
C TYR A 52 2.31 -10.63 -6.16
N SER A 53 2.52 -11.04 -7.41
CA SER A 53 3.41 -10.35 -8.34
C SER A 53 2.83 -8.97 -8.72
N LYS A 54 3.62 -8.15 -9.41
CA LYS A 54 3.15 -6.84 -9.91
C LYS A 54 1.88 -6.96 -10.77
N THR A 55 1.88 -7.92 -11.70
CA THR A 55 0.74 -8.13 -12.60
C THR A 55 -0.48 -8.64 -11.86
N GLU A 56 -0.31 -9.60 -10.97
CA GLU A 56 -1.40 -10.14 -10.15
C GLU A 56 -1.98 -9.08 -9.21
N TYR A 57 -1.13 -8.23 -8.62
CA TYR A 57 -1.62 -7.12 -7.80
C TYR A 57 -2.42 -6.11 -8.62
N GLY A 58 -1.98 -5.80 -9.84
CA GLY A 58 -2.73 -4.94 -10.74
C GLY A 58 -4.14 -5.48 -11.03
N ALA A 59 -4.26 -6.78 -11.30
CA ALA A 59 -5.55 -7.43 -11.52
C ALA A 59 -6.42 -7.43 -10.24
N PHE A 60 -5.83 -7.72 -9.08
CA PHE A 60 -6.51 -7.65 -7.79
C PHE A 60 -7.02 -6.23 -7.50
N TYR A 61 -6.16 -5.23 -7.60
CA TYR A 61 -6.49 -3.83 -7.32
C TYR A 61 -7.56 -3.29 -8.29
N GLY A 62 -7.47 -3.69 -9.55
CA GLY A 62 -8.43 -3.29 -10.59
C GLY A 62 -9.88 -3.67 -10.29
N GLN A 63 -10.11 -4.71 -9.48
CA GLN A 63 -11.45 -5.11 -9.04
C GLN A 63 -12.10 -4.06 -8.13
N TYR A 64 -11.30 -3.24 -7.44
CA TYR A 64 -11.78 -2.22 -6.50
C TYR A 64 -11.89 -0.82 -7.12
N VAL A 65 -11.15 -0.55 -8.19
CA VAL A 65 -11.04 0.79 -8.80
C VAL A 65 -12.38 1.38 -9.23
N GLY A 66 -13.35 0.59 -9.62
CA GLY A 66 -14.68 1.09 -9.98
C GLY A 66 -15.71 1.08 -8.83
N LEU A 67 -15.35 0.52 -7.68
CA LEU A 67 -16.26 0.30 -6.56
C LEU A 67 -16.14 1.36 -5.47
N MET A 68 -15.03 2.09 -5.43
CA MET A 68 -14.75 3.07 -4.39
C MET A 68 -14.59 4.46 -5.02
N SER A 69 -14.99 5.47 -4.28
CA SER A 69 -14.82 6.88 -4.65
C SER A 69 -14.28 7.69 -3.48
N ASP A 70 -13.82 8.91 -3.77
CA ASP A 70 -13.27 9.82 -2.76
C ASP A 70 -12.19 9.17 -1.89
N CYS A 71 -11.35 8.34 -2.53
CA CYS A 71 -10.29 7.61 -1.85
C CYS A 71 -9.18 8.56 -1.41
N SER A 72 -8.78 8.45 -0.16
CA SER A 72 -7.63 9.17 0.37
C SER A 72 -6.81 8.27 1.29
N CYS A 73 -5.51 8.30 1.09
CA CYS A 73 -4.53 7.66 1.96
C CYS A 73 -3.52 8.73 2.39
N ARG A 74 -3.22 8.80 3.67
CA ARG A 74 -2.27 9.77 4.20
C ARG A 74 -1.30 9.13 5.17
N ILE A 75 -0.07 9.58 5.14
CA ILE A 75 0.92 9.28 6.18
C ILE A 75 0.50 10.05 7.43
N VAL A 76 0.41 9.36 8.57
CA VAL A 76 -0.07 9.98 9.82
C VAL A 76 0.93 11.01 10.34
N ASP A 77 2.20 10.65 10.36
CA ASP A 77 3.30 11.57 10.68
C ASP A 77 4.56 11.18 9.90
N GLU A 78 4.98 12.06 9.00
CA GLU A 78 6.19 11.82 8.19
C GLU A 78 7.48 11.78 9.03
N LYS A 79 7.49 12.38 10.22
CA LYS A 79 8.64 12.37 11.13
C LYS A 79 8.83 11.01 11.79
N GLU A 80 7.75 10.23 11.92
CA GLU A 80 7.74 8.89 12.51
C GLU A 80 8.08 7.78 11.50
N MET A 81 8.36 8.13 10.23
CA MET A 81 8.83 7.15 9.26
C MET A 81 10.18 6.58 9.70
N VAL A 82 10.26 5.25 9.78
CA VAL A 82 11.51 4.55 10.06
C VAL A 82 12.21 4.24 8.74
N VAL A 83 13.43 4.72 8.59
CA VAL A 83 14.25 4.50 7.40
C VAL A 83 15.51 3.75 7.78
N ASP A 84 15.63 2.53 7.29
CA ASP A 84 16.86 1.75 7.35
C ASP A 84 17.55 1.84 5.97
N VAL A 85 18.63 2.59 5.92
CA VAL A 85 19.39 2.85 4.69
C VAL A 85 20.15 1.61 4.22
N GLU A 86 20.66 0.81 5.15
CA GLU A 86 21.45 -0.39 4.83
C GLU A 86 20.58 -1.46 4.15
N SER A 87 19.40 -1.72 4.68
CA SER A 87 18.43 -2.65 4.09
C SER A 87 17.51 -2.01 3.05
N ARG A 88 17.62 -0.70 2.85
CA ARG A 88 16.79 0.10 1.92
C ARG A 88 15.30 -0.03 2.21
N LYS A 89 14.96 -0.04 3.48
CA LYS A 89 13.57 -0.20 3.95
C LYS A 89 13.02 1.10 4.52
N VAL A 90 11.74 1.32 4.24
CA VAL A 90 10.96 2.37 4.89
C VAL A 90 9.73 1.74 5.52
N VAL A 91 9.51 2.04 6.79
CA VAL A 91 8.29 1.67 7.52
C VAL A 91 7.48 2.94 7.76
N MET A 92 6.19 2.90 7.43
CA MET A 92 5.31 4.05 7.62
C MET A 92 3.91 3.62 8.07
N TYR A 93 3.29 4.48 8.86
CA TYR A 93 1.91 4.35 9.31
C TYR A 93 1.00 5.27 8.50
N THR A 94 -0.06 4.71 7.92
CA THR A 94 -1.03 5.46 7.12
C THR A 94 -2.45 5.17 7.56
N LYS A 95 -3.33 6.14 7.28
CA LYS A 95 -4.78 5.97 7.36
C LYS A 95 -5.39 6.21 6.00
N ALA A 96 -6.38 5.41 5.66
CA ALA A 96 -7.11 5.55 4.42
C ALA A 96 -8.61 5.54 4.64
N LYS A 97 -9.33 6.22 3.76
CA LYS A 97 -10.79 6.18 3.70
C LYS A 97 -11.27 6.24 2.26
N ALA A 98 -12.43 5.69 2.03
CA ALA A 98 -13.11 5.73 0.75
C ALA A 98 -14.62 5.64 0.94
N ASN A 99 -15.39 6.14 -0.02
CA ASN A 99 -16.82 5.85 -0.11
C ASN A 99 -17.04 4.58 -0.93
N THR A 100 -17.92 3.73 -0.44
CA THR A 100 -18.33 2.51 -1.15
C THR A 100 -19.84 2.47 -1.29
N PRO A 101 -20.42 1.66 -2.18
CA PRO A 101 -21.88 1.45 -2.24
C PRO A 101 -22.49 0.97 -0.90
N LEU A 102 -21.66 0.48 0.01
CA LEU A 102 -22.06 -0.05 1.33
C LEU A 102 -21.83 0.94 2.47
N GLY A 103 -21.44 2.17 2.15
CA GLY A 103 -21.09 3.21 3.10
C GLY A 103 -19.60 3.54 3.11
N GLU A 104 -19.21 4.39 4.05
CA GLU A 104 -17.83 4.80 4.21
C GLU A 104 -16.97 3.63 4.71
N TYR A 105 -15.79 3.47 4.11
CA TYR A 105 -14.77 2.51 4.52
C TYR A 105 -13.53 3.24 5.02
N GLU A 106 -13.09 2.88 6.20
CA GLU A 106 -11.84 3.37 6.78
C GLU A 106 -10.95 2.20 7.16
N ASN A 107 -9.65 2.36 7.00
CA ASN A 107 -8.66 1.41 7.47
C ASN A 107 -7.35 2.10 7.82
N GLU A 108 -6.50 1.41 8.54
CA GLU A 108 -5.15 1.84 8.84
C GLU A 108 -4.14 0.77 8.48
N TYR A 109 -2.94 1.21 8.12
CA TYR A 109 -1.92 0.31 7.57
C TYR A 109 -0.54 0.63 8.14
N MET A 110 0.22 -0.43 8.37
CA MET A 110 1.67 -0.36 8.48
C MET A 110 2.26 -0.92 7.19
N TRP A 111 3.06 -0.10 6.51
CA TRP A 111 3.74 -0.49 5.29
C TRP A 111 5.21 -0.74 5.57
N ILE A 112 5.75 -1.80 4.98
CA ILE A 112 7.19 -2.02 4.90
C ILE A 112 7.54 -2.08 3.42
N LEU A 113 8.25 -1.05 2.93
CA LEU A 113 8.69 -0.95 1.55
C LEU A 113 10.18 -1.24 1.47
N THR A 114 10.57 -2.17 0.61
CA THR A 114 11.98 -2.40 0.27
C THR A 114 12.25 -1.85 -1.12
N MET A 115 13.25 -0.98 -1.24
CA MET A 115 13.55 -0.28 -2.49
C MET A 115 14.80 -0.83 -3.17
N THR A 116 14.95 -0.50 -4.45
CA THR A 116 16.15 -0.73 -5.24
C THR A 116 17.39 -0.09 -4.64
N GLY A 117 18.58 -0.46 -5.11
CA GLY A 117 19.85 0.07 -4.60
C GLY A 117 19.97 1.58 -4.67
N ASP A 118 19.34 2.22 -5.66
CA ASP A 118 19.28 3.69 -5.81
C ASP A 118 18.10 4.33 -5.05
N GLY A 119 17.25 3.53 -4.43
CA GLY A 119 16.10 3.98 -3.65
C GLY A 119 14.89 4.46 -4.46
N LYS A 120 14.90 4.36 -5.79
CA LYS A 120 13.90 5.00 -6.65
C LYS A 120 12.71 4.14 -7.02
N MET A 121 12.85 2.82 -6.91
CA MET A 121 11.79 1.85 -7.22
C MET A 121 11.58 0.91 -6.04
N ILE A 122 10.43 0.26 -5.98
CA ILE A 122 10.03 -0.64 -4.90
C ILE A 122 10.13 -2.08 -5.38
N GLU A 123 10.91 -2.89 -4.66
CA GLU A 123 11.12 -4.32 -4.95
C GLU A 123 10.19 -5.24 -4.17
N ASP A 124 9.78 -4.81 -2.97
CA ASP A 124 8.92 -5.60 -2.10
C ASP A 124 8.03 -4.71 -1.24
N ILE A 125 6.78 -5.11 -1.09
CA ILE A 125 5.78 -4.40 -0.29
C ILE A 125 5.16 -5.39 0.69
N VAL A 126 5.18 -5.02 1.96
CA VAL A 126 4.38 -5.67 3.01
C VAL A 126 3.36 -4.66 3.51
N GLU A 127 2.09 -5.05 3.44
CA GLU A 127 0.95 -4.26 3.88
C GLU A 127 0.27 -4.96 5.05
N PHE A 128 0.37 -4.39 6.24
CA PHE A 128 -0.36 -4.86 7.42
C PHE A 128 -1.53 -3.93 7.68
N CYS A 129 -2.76 -4.43 7.61
CA CYS A 129 -3.97 -3.62 7.82
C CYS A 129 -4.74 -4.01 9.08
N ASP A 130 -5.69 -3.17 9.47
CA ASP A 130 -6.73 -3.57 10.42
C ASP A 130 -7.66 -4.59 9.75
N SER A 131 -7.42 -5.87 10.05
CA SER A 131 -8.15 -6.98 9.45
C SER A 131 -9.63 -7.02 9.85
N ALA A 132 -10.01 -6.49 11.00
CA ALA A 132 -11.41 -6.41 11.42
C ALA A 132 -12.21 -5.53 10.47
N LYS A 133 -11.65 -4.39 10.05
CA LYS A 133 -12.27 -3.49 9.07
C LYS A 133 -12.36 -4.12 7.68
N ALA A 134 -11.29 -4.78 7.23
CA ALA A 134 -11.28 -5.45 5.93
C ALA A 134 -12.33 -6.58 5.86
N VAL A 135 -12.40 -7.42 6.88
CA VAL A 135 -13.37 -8.52 6.97
C VAL A 135 -14.80 -8.00 7.05
N GLU A 136 -15.06 -6.91 7.78
CA GLU A 136 -16.39 -6.29 7.85
C GLU A 136 -16.89 -5.86 6.47
N LEU A 137 -16.03 -5.23 5.67
CA LEU A 137 -16.39 -4.82 4.29
C LEU A 137 -16.74 -6.03 3.43
N VAL A 138 -15.93 -7.09 3.47
CA VAL A 138 -16.19 -8.32 2.70
C VAL A 138 -17.52 -8.96 3.11
N LYS A 139 -17.81 -9.02 4.41
CA LYS A 139 -19.09 -9.56 4.90
C LYS A 139 -20.29 -8.74 4.43
N LYS A 140 -20.18 -7.42 4.42
CA LYS A 140 -21.24 -6.54 3.89
C LYS A 140 -21.46 -6.78 2.40
N GLN A 141 -20.40 -6.94 1.60
CA GLN A 141 -20.49 -7.26 0.18
C GLN A 141 -21.20 -8.60 -0.06
N GLN A 142 -20.82 -9.64 0.69
CA GLN A 142 -21.45 -10.97 0.59
C GLN A 142 -22.94 -10.94 0.96
N ALA A 143 -23.31 -10.21 2.00
CA ALA A 143 -24.70 -10.06 2.41
C ALA A 143 -25.57 -9.40 1.32
N GLN A 144 -25.04 -8.42 0.59
CA GLN A 144 -25.75 -7.81 -0.54
C GLN A 144 -25.91 -8.75 -1.74
N MET A 145 -24.91 -9.58 -2.02
CA MET A 145 -24.96 -10.53 -3.13
C MET A 145 -25.98 -11.65 -2.88
N ASN A 146 -26.29 -11.95 -1.62
CA ASN A 146 -27.21 -13.00 -1.19
C ASN A 146 -28.64 -12.48 -0.89
N ALA A 147 -28.86 -11.19 -1.01
CA ALA A 147 -30.17 -10.56 -0.87
C ALA A 147 -30.84 -10.40 -2.23
#